data_811e58beae4f081ac685cf63e202457f
#
_entry.id   811e58beae4f081ac685cf63e202457f
#
_cell.length_a   1.000
_cell.length_b   1.000
_cell.length_c   1.000
_cell.angle_alpha   90.00
_cell.angle_beta   90.00
_cell.angle_gamma   90.00
#
_symmetry.space_group_name_H-M   'P 1'
#
loop_
_entity.id
_entity.type
_entity.pdbx_description
1 polymer ?
#
loop_
_entity_poly.entity_id
_entity_poly.type
_entity_poly.pdbx_seq_one_letter_code
_entity_poly.pdbx_strand_id
1 'polypeptide(L)'
;MGTVNTAARPAIGEGFRLQWEPAQEAHVLLYPEGMVKLNQSAGAILKRCDGVRTVADIVAELEQTYAVAGLTPDVCAFIALAVERAWLELLP
;
A
#
# COMPACT_ATOMS: atom_id res chain seq x y z
N MET A 1 13.45 4.76 14.22
CA MET A 1 13.08 3.99 13.07
C MET A 1 12.19 2.83 13.47
N GLY A 2 10.96 2.90 13.12
CA GLY A 2 10.02 1.90 13.54
C GLY A 2 9.88 0.77 12.54
N THR A 3 9.70 -0.43 13.05
CA THR A 3 9.29 -1.54 12.22
C THR A 3 7.77 -1.52 12.13
N VAL A 4 7.22 -1.74 10.96
CA VAL A 4 5.79 -1.82 10.78
C VAL A 4 5.27 -3.06 11.51
N ASN A 5 4.25 -2.88 12.34
CA ASN A 5 3.60 -3.99 13.01
C ASN A 5 2.76 -4.76 11.98
N THR A 6 3.11 -6.02 11.74
CA THR A 6 2.43 -6.81 10.72
C THR A 6 0.99 -7.17 11.10
N ALA A 7 0.59 -6.95 12.34
CA ALA A 7 -0.80 -7.11 12.76
C ALA A 7 -1.63 -5.84 12.55
N ALA A 8 -1.01 -4.72 12.20
CA ALA A 8 -1.72 -3.49 11.91
C ALA A 8 -2.47 -3.62 10.58
N ARG A 9 -3.54 -2.85 10.43
CA ARG A 9 -4.38 -2.86 9.24
C ARG A 9 -4.23 -1.53 8.51
N PRO A 10 -3.48 -1.51 7.40
CA PRO A 10 -3.30 -0.25 6.69
C PRO A 10 -4.54 0.15 5.90
N ALA A 11 -4.80 1.45 5.87
CA ALA A 11 -5.90 2.04 5.12
C ALA A 11 -5.39 3.27 4.39
N ILE A 12 -6.02 3.61 3.27
CA ILE A 12 -5.67 4.82 2.52
C ILE A 12 -5.91 6.03 3.43
N GLY A 13 -4.92 6.91 3.49
CA GLY A 13 -4.96 8.08 4.35
C GLY A 13 -6.09 9.03 3.98
N GLU A 14 -6.56 9.76 4.98
CA GLU A 14 -7.61 10.74 4.76
C GLU A 14 -7.14 11.80 3.77
N GLY A 15 -8.00 12.15 2.82
CA GLY A 15 -7.67 13.11 1.78
C GLY A 15 -7.01 12.50 0.55
N PHE A 16 -6.71 11.22 0.59
CA PHE A 16 -6.13 10.51 -0.56
C PHE A 16 -7.14 9.54 -1.13
N ARG A 17 -7.05 9.30 -2.44
CA ARG A 17 -7.91 8.33 -3.11
C ARG A 17 -7.09 7.55 -4.14
N LEU A 18 -7.16 6.24 -4.06
CA LEU A 18 -6.52 5.37 -5.04
C LEU A 18 -7.45 5.17 -6.22
N GLN A 19 -6.92 5.32 -7.44
CA GLN A 19 -7.71 5.19 -8.65
C GLN A 19 -6.89 4.48 -9.72
N TRP A 20 -7.54 3.58 -10.45
CA TRP A 20 -6.95 2.97 -11.63
C TRP A 20 -7.10 3.95 -12.79
N GLU A 21 -6.02 4.22 -13.51
CA GLU A 21 -6.02 5.16 -14.63
C GLU A 21 -5.76 4.39 -15.93
N PRO A 22 -6.81 4.08 -16.72
CA PRO A 22 -6.65 3.25 -17.92
C PRO A 22 -5.70 3.85 -18.94
N ALA A 23 -5.71 5.16 -19.11
CA ALA A 23 -4.87 5.81 -20.10
C ALA A 23 -3.38 5.64 -19.81
N GLN A 24 -3.03 5.47 -18.53
CA GLN A 24 -1.65 5.26 -18.12
C GLN A 24 -1.36 3.81 -17.76
N GLU A 25 -2.40 2.97 -17.73
CA GLU A 25 -2.32 1.57 -17.33
C GLU A 25 -1.61 1.44 -15.98
N ALA A 26 -2.00 2.31 -15.04
CA ALA A 26 -1.37 2.37 -13.73
C ALA A 26 -2.35 2.89 -12.70
N HIS A 27 -2.10 2.55 -11.44
CA HIS A 27 -2.81 3.19 -10.35
C HIS A 27 -2.20 4.55 -10.07
N VAL A 28 -3.03 5.49 -9.66
CA VAL A 28 -2.61 6.81 -9.19
C VAL A 28 -3.22 7.06 -7.82
N LEU A 29 -2.53 7.84 -7.03
CA LEU A 29 -3.01 8.28 -5.73
C LEU A 29 -3.34 9.75 -5.84
N LEU A 30 -4.62 10.07 -5.71
CA LEU A 30 -5.11 11.44 -5.88
C LEU A 30 -5.20 12.15 -4.55
N TYR A 31 -4.86 13.44 -4.54
CA TYR A 31 -5.00 14.30 -3.38
C TYR A 31 -5.29 15.73 -3.87
N PRO A 32 -5.72 16.66 -2.99
CA PRO A 32 -6.18 17.96 -3.47
C PRO A 32 -5.17 18.72 -4.32
N GLU A 33 -3.87 18.62 -4.03
CA GLU A 33 -2.84 19.36 -4.76
C GLU A 33 -2.33 18.66 -5.99
N GLY A 34 -2.73 17.41 -6.24
CA GLY A 34 -2.22 16.71 -7.41
C GLY A 34 -2.40 15.20 -7.34
N MET A 35 -1.47 14.48 -7.95
CA MET A 35 -1.52 13.03 -7.93
C MET A 35 -0.12 12.43 -7.96
N VAL A 36 -0.02 11.21 -7.45
CA VAL A 36 1.21 10.41 -7.52
C VAL A 36 0.93 9.23 -8.43
N LYS A 37 1.74 9.08 -9.48
CA LYS A 37 1.68 7.90 -10.32
C LYS A 37 2.44 6.78 -9.64
N LEU A 38 1.81 5.63 -9.50
CA LEU A 38 2.36 4.50 -8.77
C LEU A 38 2.93 3.48 -9.75
N ASN A 39 4.04 2.87 -9.38
CA ASN A 39 4.52 1.74 -10.13
C ASN A 39 3.67 0.50 -9.79
N GLN A 40 3.92 -0.60 -10.49
CA GLN A 40 3.11 -1.79 -10.33
C GLN A 40 3.13 -2.32 -8.89
N SER A 41 4.30 -2.33 -8.27
CA SER A 41 4.44 -2.82 -6.89
C SER A 41 3.68 -1.96 -5.89
N ALA A 42 3.82 -0.64 -6.02
CA ALA A 42 3.13 0.28 -5.13
C ALA A 42 1.62 0.16 -5.29
N GLY A 43 1.13 0.09 -6.52
CA GLY A 43 -0.29 -0.09 -6.78
C GLY A 43 -0.83 -1.39 -6.22
N ALA A 44 -0.07 -2.47 -6.34
CA ALA A 44 -0.48 -3.78 -5.84
C ALA A 44 -0.61 -3.78 -4.31
N ILE A 45 0.28 -3.07 -3.63
CA ILE A 45 0.21 -2.97 -2.17
C ILE A 45 -0.94 -2.07 -1.76
N LEU A 46 -1.03 -0.87 -2.33
CA LEU A 46 -2.02 0.11 -1.91
C LEU A 46 -3.45 -0.35 -2.18
N LYS A 47 -3.68 -1.09 -3.27
CA LYS A 47 -5.02 -1.55 -3.57
C LYS A 47 -5.53 -2.57 -2.54
N ARG A 48 -4.63 -3.16 -1.75
CA ARG A 48 -4.99 -4.10 -0.69
C ARG A 48 -5.11 -3.45 0.68
N CYS A 49 -4.80 -2.15 0.77
CA CYS A 49 -4.84 -1.41 2.03
C CYS A 49 -6.25 -0.88 2.29
N ASP A 50 -7.12 -1.76 2.74
CA ASP A 50 -8.56 -1.50 2.89
C ASP A 50 -8.99 -1.29 4.35
N GLY A 51 -8.04 -1.26 5.28
CA GLY A 51 -8.36 -1.12 6.70
C GLY A 51 -8.86 -2.39 7.36
N VAL A 52 -8.96 -3.50 6.59
CA VAL A 52 -9.42 -4.80 7.08
C VAL A 52 -8.29 -5.81 7.07
N ARG A 53 -7.58 -5.92 5.95
CA ARG A 53 -6.42 -6.80 5.85
C ARG A 53 -5.28 -6.29 6.72
N THR A 54 -4.63 -7.20 7.43
CA THR A 54 -3.39 -6.85 8.14
C THR A 54 -2.23 -6.77 7.14
N VAL A 55 -1.11 -6.19 7.58
CA VAL A 55 0.11 -6.20 6.77
C VAL A 55 0.50 -7.64 6.44
N ALA A 56 0.40 -8.56 7.41
CA ALA A 56 0.71 -9.97 7.18
C ALA A 56 -0.20 -10.57 6.09
N ASP A 57 -1.49 -10.23 6.11
CA ASP A 57 -2.42 -10.70 5.07
C ASP A 57 -2.02 -10.19 3.70
N ILE A 58 -1.62 -8.93 3.61
CA ILE A 58 -1.20 -8.33 2.34
C ILE A 58 0.04 -9.03 1.79
N VAL A 59 1.02 -9.28 2.66
CA VAL A 59 2.24 -9.99 2.27
C VAL A 59 1.88 -11.38 1.73
N ALA A 60 1.04 -12.12 2.45
CA ALA A 60 0.65 -13.47 2.05
C ALA A 60 -0.06 -13.46 0.69
N GLU A 61 -0.97 -12.51 0.46
CA GLU A 61 -1.66 -12.40 -0.82
C GLU A 61 -0.72 -12.10 -1.97
N LEU A 62 0.23 -11.18 -1.74
CA LEU A 62 1.19 -10.82 -2.78
C LEU A 62 2.12 -11.97 -3.10
N GLU A 63 2.59 -12.67 -2.08
CA GLU A 63 3.46 -13.83 -2.29
C GLU A 63 2.75 -14.92 -3.07
N GLN A 64 1.47 -15.12 -2.80
CA GLN A 64 0.68 -16.10 -3.51
C GLN A 64 0.38 -15.66 -4.95
N THR A 65 -0.03 -14.40 -5.12
CA THR A 65 -0.39 -13.86 -6.43
C THR A 65 0.78 -13.88 -7.40
N TYR A 66 1.97 -13.55 -6.93
CA TYR A 66 3.15 -13.46 -7.79
C TYR A 66 4.07 -14.66 -7.69
N ALA A 67 3.67 -15.68 -6.92
CA ALA A 67 4.44 -16.92 -6.74
C ALA A 67 5.87 -16.65 -6.29
N VAL A 68 6.03 -15.76 -5.32
CA VAL A 68 7.34 -15.41 -4.75
C VAL A 68 7.26 -15.51 -3.24
N ALA A 69 8.42 -15.48 -2.59
CA ALA A 69 8.50 -15.55 -1.13
C ALA A 69 9.42 -14.44 -0.64
N GLY A 70 9.36 -14.17 0.67
CA GLY A 70 10.28 -13.23 1.29
C GLY A 70 9.94 -11.77 1.06
N LEU A 71 8.66 -11.45 0.82
CA LEU A 71 8.26 -10.07 0.53
C LEU A 71 8.04 -9.21 1.78
N THR A 72 8.05 -9.81 2.97
CA THR A 72 7.76 -9.04 4.19
C THR A 72 8.63 -7.79 4.34
N PRO A 73 9.98 -7.88 4.18
CA PRO A 73 10.79 -6.65 4.33
C PRO A 73 10.44 -5.58 3.32
N ASP A 74 10.22 -5.95 2.07
CA ASP A 74 9.93 -4.98 1.01
C ASP A 74 8.57 -4.32 1.21
N VAL A 75 7.56 -5.11 1.56
CA VAL A 75 6.22 -4.59 1.80
C VAL A 75 6.23 -3.67 3.03
N CYS A 76 6.88 -4.09 4.10
CA CYS A 76 6.95 -3.26 5.30
C CYS A 76 7.69 -1.95 5.06
N ALA A 77 8.77 -1.98 4.26
CA ALA A 77 9.51 -0.76 3.92
C ALA A 77 8.64 0.21 3.13
N PHE A 78 7.88 -0.30 2.16
CA PHE A 78 6.99 0.55 1.38
C PHE A 78 5.87 1.13 2.26
N ILE A 79 5.28 0.30 3.11
CA ILE A 79 4.19 0.77 3.99
C ILE A 79 4.71 1.84 4.96
N ALA A 80 5.92 1.66 5.50
CA ALA A 80 6.51 2.66 6.38
C ALA A 80 6.70 4.00 5.66
N LEU A 81 7.18 3.96 4.42
CA LEU A 81 7.33 5.16 3.60
C LEU A 81 5.97 5.81 3.35
N ALA A 82 4.97 5.01 3.00
CA ALA A 82 3.64 5.52 2.69
C ALA A 82 2.98 6.16 3.92
N VAL A 83 3.17 5.57 5.09
CA VAL A 83 2.67 6.14 6.35
C VAL A 83 3.36 7.48 6.62
N GLU A 84 4.68 7.55 6.40
CA GLU A 84 5.42 8.79 6.60
C GLU A 84 4.91 9.90 5.69
N ARG A 85 4.46 9.56 4.50
CA ARG A 85 3.92 10.53 3.54
C ARG A 85 2.41 10.73 3.68
N ALA A 86 1.80 10.14 4.71
CA ALA A 86 0.38 10.22 4.97
C ALA A 86 -0.50 9.56 3.90
N TRP A 87 0.11 8.79 2.99
CA TRP A 87 -0.65 8.02 1.99
C TRP A 87 -1.47 6.92 2.65
N LEU A 88 -0.93 6.38 3.73
CA LEU A 88 -1.56 5.31 4.50
C LEU A 88 -1.60 5.70 5.98
N GLU A 89 -2.60 5.16 6.66
CA GLU A 89 -2.62 5.14 8.12
C GLU A 89 -2.73 3.70 8.59
N LEU A 90 -2.17 3.41 9.74
CA LEU A 90 -2.20 2.07 10.28
C LEU A 90 -3.25 2.00 11.38
N LEU A 91 -4.23 1.13 11.20
CA LEU A 91 -5.28 0.91 12.19
C LEU A 91 -4.89 -0.25 13.11
N PRO A 92 -5.23 -0.16 14.41
CA PRO A 92 -4.88 -1.23 15.35
C PRO A 92 -5.63 -2.52 15.11
#